data_7ed5e69af7075f3263f6d37a585be99b
#
_entry.id   7ed5e69af7075f3263f6d37a585be99b
#
_cell.length_a   1.000
_cell.length_b   1.000
_cell.length_c   1.000
_cell.angle_alpha   90.00
_cell.angle_beta   90.00
_cell.angle_gamma   90.00
#
_symmetry.space_group_name_H-M   'P 1'
#
loop_
_entity.id
_entity.type
_entity.pdbx_description
1 polymer ?
#
loop_
_entity_poly.entity_id
_entity_poly.type
_entity_poly.pdbx_seq_one_letter_code
_entity_poly.pdbx_strand_id
1 'polypeptide(L)'
;WQDIWSVSGATPENCLYTFVELFIFKYLSDLGVLLGMYNFNSLYDSFSGNTEDEVLETYASIVRPKIKTLFPENPTDKTTIINGTIFVSKDQKAVKGYSTVFKKVLTKFKDYGKLEHIDYDFKSQLFESFLKESISKKNWGQFFTPLKVVRAIVEMAKDDIKVGAKICDPACGVGKFLLEPVVTKLDQFYEIKNGKVIPKISICGYDKGFDKDEQKTIILAKANMLIYFSDIIKENPGMTKEFAKLFNDSFLLKTNSILGTLSEPVENEYDLIVTNPPYVTSGSSNLKEEIKKDGTLVNYYKI
;
A
#
# COMPACT_ATOMS: atom_id res chain seq x y z
N TRP A 1 -15.09 7.28 -1.30
CA TRP A 1 -15.24 5.84 -1.55
C TRP A 1 -16.70 5.46 -1.83
N GLN A 2 -17.65 5.84 -0.98
CA GLN A 2 -19.09 5.56 -1.17
C GLN A 2 -19.63 6.08 -2.50
N ASP A 3 -19.19 7.26 -2.95
CA ASP A 3 -19.60 7.82 -4.24
C ASP A 3 -19.13 6.98 -5.42
N ILE A 4 -17.93 6.44 -5.36
CA ILE A 4 -17.39 5.54 -6.39
C ILE A 4 -18.19 4.24 -6.39
N TRP A 5 -18.46 3.67 -5.22
CA TRP A 5 -19.16 2.41 -5.08
C TRP A 5 -20.62 2.47 -5.54
N SER A 6 -21.33 3.53 -5.15
CA SER A 6 -22.77 3.68 -5.46
C SER A 6 -23.07 3.78 -6.95
N VAL A 7 -22.10 4.17 -7.78
CA VAL A 7 -22.29 4.45 -9.21
C VAL A 7 -21.62 3.41 -10.10
N SER A 8 -20.54 2.77 -9.62
CA SER A 8 -19.72 1.93 -10.50
C SER A 8 -20.21 0.49 -10.64
N GLY A 9 -21.06 -0.01 -9.73
CA GLY A 9 -21.37 -1.45 -9.66
C GLY A 9 -20.12 -2.35 -9.47
N ALA A 10 -18.95 -1.74 -9.28
CA ALA A 10 -17.70 -2.45 -9.07
C ALA A 10 -17.63 -3.09 -7.68
N THR A 11 -16.70 -4.03 -7.50
CA THR A 11 -16.48 -4.62 -6.18
C THR A 11 -15.97 -3.57 -5.20
N PRO A 12 -16.28 -3.68 -3.90
CA PRO A 12 -15.77 -2.77 -2.87
C PRO A 12 -14.26 -2.58 -2.92
N GLU A 13 -13.54 -3.65 -3.25
CA GLU A 13 -12.08 -3.66 -3.38
C GLU A 13 -11.61 -2.76 -4.52
N ASN A 14 -12.20 -2.87 -5.73
CA ASN A 14 -11.83 -2.02 -6.86
C ASN A 14 -12.12 -0.55 -6.58
N CYS A 15 -13.21 -0.26 -5.86
CA CYS A 15 -13.52 1.09 -5.39
C CYS A 15 -12.43 1.59 -4.42
N LEU A 16 -11.94 0.74 -3.52
CA LEU A 16 -10.89 1.07 -2.57
C LEU A 16 -9.58 1.43 -3.30
N TYR A 17 -9.13 0.61 -4.26
CA TYR A 17 -7.89 0.92 -4.99
C TYR A 17 -7.97 2.18 -5.81
N THR A 18 -9.11 2.40 -6.45
CA THR A 18 -9.36 3.63 -7.19
C THR A 18 -9.36 4.84 -6.25
N PHE A 19 -9.97 4.72 -5.08
CA PHE A 19 -9.94 5.77 -4.06
C PHE A 19 -8.51 6.00 -3.53
N VAL A 20 -7.78 4.94 -3.18
CA VAL A 20 -6.39 5.03 -2.70
C VAL A 20 -5.49 5.70 -3.75
N GLU A 21 -5.65 5.37 -5.02
CA GLU A 21 -4.92 6.03 -6.11
C GLU A 21 -5.19 7.55 -6.16
N LEU A 22 -6.46 7.97 -6.07
CA LEU A 22 -6.79 9.41 -6.05
C LEU A 22 -6.33 10.10 -4.76
N PHE A 23 -6.39 9.40 -3.63
CA PHE A 23 -5.82 9.90 -2.38
C PHE A 23 -4.31 10.12 -2.52
N ILE A 24 -3.58 9.17 -3.08
CA ILE A 24 -2.13 9.29 -3.34
C ILE A 24 -1.85 10.45 -4.28
N PHE A 25 -2.63 10.62 -5.35
CA PHE A 25 -2.52 11.75 -6.27
C PHE A 25 -2.63 13.09 -5.54
N LYS A 26 -3.69 13.25 -4.73
CA LYS A 26 -3.89 14.46 -3.91
C LYS A 26 -2.75 14.66 -2.93
N TYR A 27 -2.35 13.59 -2.25
CA TYR A 27 -1.32 13.63 -1.20
C TYR A 27 0.06 14.02 -1.75
N LEU A 28 0.48 13.41 -2.86
CA LEU A 28 1.73 13.77 -3.54
C LEU A 28 1.74 15.21 -4.05
N SER A 29 0.58 15.72 -4.46
CA SER A 29 0.43 17.11 -4.85
C SER A 29 0.60 18.06 -3.64
N ASP A 30 0.01 17.71 -2.50
CA ASP A 30 0.11 18.49 -1.27
C ASP A 30 1.52 18.47 -0.67
N LEU A 31 2.24 17.35 -0.82
CA LEU A 31 3.65 17.22 -0.41
C LEU A 31 4.63 17.95 -1.35
N GLY A 32 4.16 18.55 -2.45
CA GLY A 32 5.01 19.23 -3.41
C GLY A 32 5.81 18.31 -4.34
N VAL A 33 5.45 17.04 -4.42
CA VAL A 33 6.07 16.06 -5.33
C VAL A 33 5.56 16.23 -6.76
N LEU A 34 4.26 16.51 -6.92
CA LEU A 34 3.64 16.76 -8.22
C LEU A 34 3.47 18.28 -8.43
N LEU A 35 4.13 18.81 -9.46
CA LEU A 35 4.16 20.23 -9.76
C LEU A 35 3.55 20.53 -11.13
N GLY A 36 3.20 21.81 -11.37
CA GLY A 36 2.69 22.29 -12.65
C GLY A 36 1.43 21.55 -13.07
N MET A 37 1.37 21.13 -14.33
CA MET A 37 0.22 20.44 -14.92
C MET A 37 -0.10 19.07 -14.27
N TYR A 38 0.83 18.49 -13.52
CA TYR A 38 0.65 17.22 -12.82
C TYR A 38 0.05 17.40 -11.42
N ASN A 39 -0.07 18.66 -10.94
CA ASN A 39 -0.57 18.96 -9.60
C ASN A 39 -2.10 18.82 -9.53
N PHE A 40 -2.61 18.42 -8.38
CA PHE A 40 -4.04 18.26 -8.13
C PHE A 40 -4.84 19.55 -8.39
N ASN A 41 -4.36 20.70 -7.90
CA ASN A 41 -5.07 21.95 -8.10
C ASN A 41 -5.12 22.33 -9.58
N SER A 42 -4.03 22.16 -10.32
CA SER A 42 -3.99 22.46 -11.77
C SER A 42 -4.99 21.60 -12.55
N LEU A 43 -5.09 20.31 -12.22
CA LEU A 43 -6.09 19.43 -12.83
C LEU A 43 -7.51 19.84 -12.42
N TYR A 44 -7.76 20.11 -11.15
CA TYR A 44 -9.08 20.50 -10.65
C TYR A 44 -9.54 21.85 -11.28
N ASP A 45 -8.67 22.83 -11.32
CA ASP A 45 -8.98 24.15 -11.85
C ASP A 45 -9.29 24.12 -13.37
N SER A 46 -8.81 23.08 -14.08
CA SER A 46 -9.11 22.88 -15.50
C SER A 46 -10.59 22.56 -15.78
N PHE A 47 -11.39 22.15 -14.78
CA PHE A 47 -12.84 22.02 -14.93
C PHE A 47 -13.55 23.34 -15.29
N SER A 48 -12.91 24.49 -15.07
CA SER A 48 -13.48 25.79 -15.42
C SER A 48 -13.52 26.05 -16.93
N GLY A 49 -12.65 25.38 -17.70
CA GLY A 49 -12.51 25.59 -19.15
C GLY A 49 -12.67 24.32 -20.00
N ASN A 50 -12.83 23.16 -19.38
CA ASN A 50 -12.94 21.88 -20.06
C ASN A 50 -14.14 21.07 -19.54
N THR A 51 -14.63 20.15 -20.35
CA THR A 51 -15.64 19.18 -19.95
C THR A 51 -15.09 18.18 -18.93
N GLU A 52 -15.97 17.55 -18.17
CA GLU A 52 -15.60 16.54 -17.18
C GLU A 52 -14.86 15.34 -17.83
N ASP A 53 -15.26 14.98 -19.05
CA ASP A 53 -14.61 13.92 -19.83
C ASP A 53 -13.18 14.29 -20.24
N GLU A 54 -12.95 15.53 -20.69
CA GLU A 54 -11.61 16.02 -21.05
C GLU A 54 -10.68 16.07 -19.85
N VAL A 55 -11.18 16.47 -18.68
CA VAL A 55 -10.37 16.48 -17.44
C VAL A 55 -10.04 15.05 -17.00
N LEU A 56 -10.99 14.12 -17.09
CA LEU A 56 -10.72 12.72 -16.78
C LEU A 56 -9.71 12.10 -17.77
N GLU A 57 -9.80 12.44 -19.07
CA GLU A 57 -8.83 11.99 -20.08
C GLU A 57 -7.44 12.59 -19.80
N THR A 58 -7.35 13.86 -19.37
CA THR A 58 -6.10 14.50 -18.96
C THR A 58 -5.48 13.78 -17.75
N TYR A 59 -6.31 13.40 -16.77
CA TYR A 59 -5.83 12.58 -15.66
C TYR A 59 -5.28 11.23 -16.15
N ALA A 60 -6.04 10.53 -17.00
CA ALA A 60 -5.69 9.20 -17.47
C ALA A 60 -4.42 9.17 -18.33
N SER A 61 -4.29 10.16 -19.25
CA SER A 61 -3.24 10.15 -20.27
C SER A 61 -1.99 10.96 -19.88
N ILE A 62 -2.09 11.90 -18.94
CA ILE A 62 -0.99 12.80 -18.59
C ILE A 62 -0.58 12.64 -17.12
N VAL A 63 -1.52 12.82 -16.19
CA VAL A 63 -1.19 12.89 -14.76
C VAL A 63 -0.86 11.51 -14.20
N ARG A 64 -1.73 10.53 -14.44
CA ARG A 64 -1.54 9.16 -13.95
C ARG A 64 -0.25 8.50 -14.45
N PRO A 65 0.13 8.59 -15.72
CA PRO A 65 1.43 8.09 -16.21
C PRO A 65 2.62 8.74 -15.50
N LYS A 66 2.54 10.05 -15.18
CA LYS A 66 3.57 10.73 -14.39
C LYS A 66 3.71 10.12 -13.00
N ILE A 67 2.60 9.86 -12.30
CA ILE A 67 2.63 9.23 -10.98
C ILE A 67 3.23 7.82 -11.09
N LYS A 68 2.86 7.04 -12.11
CA LYS A 68 3.44 5.72 -12.38
C LYS A 68 4.95 5.75 -12.62
N THR A 69 5.50 6.82 -13.20
CA THR A 69 6.95 6.97 -13.35
C THR A 69 7.67 7.22 -12.02
N LEU A 70 6.96 7.77 -11.04
CA LEU A 70 7.49 7.98 -9.67
C LEU A 70 7.37 6.72 -8.81
N PHE A 71 6.29 5.95 -9.01
CA PHE A 71 6.02 4.70 -8.34
C PHE A 71 5.90 3.56 -9.34
N PRO A 72 7.02 3.09 -9.90
CA PRO A 72 7.02 2.01 -10.87
C PRO A 72 6.52 0.71 -10.25
N GLU A 73 5.97 -0.12 -11.11
CA GLU A 73 5.57 -1.49 -10.75
C GLU A 73 6.79 -2.27 -10.23
N ASN A 74 6.56 -3.07 -9.20
CA ASN A 74 7.59 -3.97 -8.69
C ASN A 74 7.97 -5.00 -9.77
N PRO A 75 9.24 -5.13 -10.12
CA PRO A 75 9.67 -6.03 -11.19
C PRO A 75 9.44 -7.52 -10.87
N THR A 76 9.39 -7.88 -9.59
CA THR A 76 9.24 -9.27 -9.13
C THR A 76 7.77 -9.69 -9.07
N ASP A 77 6.94 -8.97 -8.31
CA ASP A 77 5.56 -9.36 -8.01
C ASP A 77 4.50 -8.56 -8.81
N LYS A 78 4.94 -7.64 -9.67
CA LYS A 78 4.08 -6.82 -10.53
C LYS A 78 3.05 -5.95 -9.80
N THR A 79 3.25 -5.70 -8.51
CA THR A 79 2.38 -4.81 -7.74
C THR A 79 2.75 -3.34 -7.90
N THR A 80 1.75 -2.49 -7.89
CA THR A 80 1.89 -1.02 -7.93
C THR A 80 0.83 -0.36 -7.07
N ILE A 81 1.17 0.74 -6.41
CA ILE A 81 0.20 1.54 -5.63
C ILE A 81 -0.78 2.31 -6.52
N ILE A 82 -0.49 2.42 -7.81
CA ILE A 82 -1.35 3.07 -8.81
C ILE A 82 -2.10 1.98 -9.58
N ASN A 83 -3.17 1.48 -8.98
CA ASN A 83 -3.88 0.29 -9.43
C ASN A 83 -5.41 0.48 -9.56
N GLY A 84 -5.90 1.71 -9.54
CA GLY A 84 -7.32 2.00 -9.75
C GLY A 84 -7.77 1.65 -11.18
N THR A 85 -8.93 1.03 -11.33
CA THR A 85 -9.45 0.58 -12.64
C THR A 85 -10.82 1.13 -12.98
N ILE A 86 -11.43 1.94 -12.11
CA ILE A 86 -12.79 2.47 -12.35
C ILE A 86 -12.76 3.69 -13.26
N PHE A 87 -11.85 4.63 -13.00
CA PHE A 87 -11.74 5.86 -13.81
C PHE A 87 -10.80 5.70 -15.01
N VAL A 88 -9.83 4.80 -14.90
CA VAL A 88 -8.84 4.56 -15.95
C VAL A 88 -8.73 3.07 -16.24
N SER A 89 -8.89 2.71 -17.51
CA SER A 89 -8.77 1.32 -17.96
C SER A 89 -7.33 0.80 -17.88
N LYS A 90 -7.17 -0.52 -18.07
CA LYS A 90 -5.83 -1.14 -18.15
C LYS A 90 -4.98 -0.54 -19.27
N ASP A 91 -5.61 -0.08 -20.36
CA ASP A 91 -4.95 0.56 -21.51
C ASP A 91 -4.65 2.05 -21.28
N GLN A 92 -4.73 2.53 -20.05
CA GLN A 92 -4.46 3.91 -19.63
C GLN A 92 -5.38 4.95 -20.30
N LYS A 93 -6.61 4.58 -20.62
CA LYS A 93 -7.65 5.48 -21.17
C LYS A 93 -8.72 5.76 -20.14
N ALA A 94 -9.29 6.95 -20.19
CA ALA A 94 -10.46 7.29 -19.38
C ALA A 94 -11.64 6.34 -19.65
N VAL A 95 -12.30 5.89 -18.60
CA VAL A 95 -13.49 5.06 -18.69
C VAL A 95 -14.71 5.97 -18.85
N LYS A 96 -15.41 5.83 -19.97
CA LYS A 96 -16.59 6.64 -20.28
C LYS A 96 -17.69 6.49 -19.23
N GLY A 97 -18.40 7.58 -18.94
CA GLY A 97 -19.53 7.61 -18.02
C GLY A 97 -19.15 7.78 -16.53
N TYR A 98 -17.87 7.92 -16.21
CA TYR A 98 -17.41 8.09 -14.82
C TYR A 98 -16.84 9.49 -14.52
N SER A 99 -16.81 10.40 -15.48
CA SER A 99 -16.23 11.74 -15.33
C SER A 99 -16.95 12.58 -14.26
N THR A 100 -18.28 12.51 -14.16
CA THR A 100 -19.04 13.22 -13.13
C THR A 100 -18.70 12.72 -11.71
N VAL A 101 -18.55 11.39 -11.55
CA VAL A 101 -18.14 10.81 -10.25
C VAL A 101 -16.70 11.16 -9.94
N PHE A 102 -15.82 11.14 -10.93
CA PHE A 102 -14.43 11.58 -10.79
C PHE A 102 -14.37 13.03 -10.28
N LYS A 103 -15.06 13.97 -10.93
CA LYS A 103 -15.17 15.36 -10.48
C LYS A 103 -15.68 15.47 -9.05
N LYS A 104 -16.74 14.74 -8.72
CA LYS A 104 -17.33 14.74 -7.37
C LYS A 104 -16.31 14.30 -6.31
N VAL A 105 -15.52 13.28 -6.59
CA VAL A 105 -14.46 12.83 -5.66
C VAL A 105 -13.36 13.87 -5.54
N LEU A 106 -12.90 14.45 -6.65
CA LEU A 106 -11.89 15.51 -6.60
C LEU A 106 -12.40 16.77 -5.87
N THR A 107 -13.67 17.12 -6.03
CA THR A 107 -14.29 18.24 -5.29
C THR A 107 -14.23 18.00 -3.78
N LYS A 108 -14.57 16.79 -3.33
CA LYS A 108 -14.44 16.44 -1.89
C LYS A 108 -13.02 16.57 -1.37
N PHE A 109 -12.02 16.17 -2.15
CA PHE A 109 -10.62 16.38 -1.78
C PHE A 109 -10.23 17.86 -1.77
N LYS A 110 -10.76 18.66 -2.70
CA LYS A 110 -10.53 20.13 -2.74
C LYS A 110 -11.12 20.81 -1.51
N ASP A 111 -12.36 20.48 -1.17
CA ASP A 111 -13.09 21.03 -0.03
C ASP A 111 -12.48 20.63 1.32
N TYR A 112 -11.93 19.42 1.41
CA TYR A 112 -11.20 18.97 2.59
C TYR A 112 -9.94 19.80 2.85
N GLY A 113 -9.30 20.30 1.81
CA GLY A 113 -8.09 21.11 1.90
C GLY A 113 -6.80 20.31 1.76
N LYS A 114 -5.75 20.73 2.45
CA LYS A 114 -4.43 20.08 2.36
C LYS A 114 -4.30 18.90 3.29
N LEU A 115 -3.90 17.76 2.75
CA LEU A 115 -3.65 16.52 3.49
C LEU A 115 -2.30 16.51 4.21
N GLU A 116 -1.38 17.40 3.86
CA GLU A 116 -0.04 17.48 4.48
C GLU A 116 -0.06 17.84 5.99
N HIS A 117 -1.13 18.53 6.44
CA HIS A 117 -1.29 18.97 7.82
C HIS A 117 -1.91 17.90 8.73
N ILE A 118 -2.28 16.75 8.16
CA ILE A 118 -2.87 15.66 8.92
C ILE A 118 -1.74 14.98 9.70
N ASP A 119 -1.87 14.93 11.04
CA ASP A 119 -0.92 14.23 11.87
C ASP A 119 -0.88 12.72 11.59
N TYR A 120 0.20 12.07 12.03
CA TYR A 120 0.45 10.67 11.76
C TYR A 120 -0.67 9.75 12.29
N ASP A 121 -1.13 9.97 13.52
CA ASP A 121 -2.16 9.12 14.12
C ASP A 121 -3.48 9.23 13.36
N PHE A 122 -3.84 10.42 12.89
CA PHE A 122 -5.03 10.64 12.08
C PHE A 122 -4.88 10.02 10.69
N LYS A 123 -3.71 10.17 10.02
CA LYS A 123 -3.44 9.52 8.72
C LYS A 123 -3.61 8.01 8.81
N SER A 124 -3.03 7.40 9.84
CA SER A 124 -3.14 5.97 10.10
C SER A 124 -4.58 5.53 10.38
N GLN A 125 -5.32 6.30 11.20
CA GLN A 125 -6.73 6.03 11.50
C GLN A 125 -7.63 6.22 10.29
N LEU A 126 -7.40 7.26 9.49
CA LEU A 126 -8.16 7.51 8.26
C LEU A 126 -8.02 6.33 7.30
N PHE A 127 -6.79 5.90 7.04
CA PHE A 127 -6.52 4.76 6.18
C PHE A 127 -7.12 3.47 6.74
N GLU A 128 -7.03 3.26 8.05
CA GLU A 128 -7.63 2.12 8.75
C GLU A 128 -9.16 2.12 8.68
N SER A 129 -9.81 3.28 8.82
CA SER A 129 -11.27 3.38 8.74
C SER A 129 -11.78 3.04 7.34
N PHE A 130 -11.09 3.49 6.29
CA PHE A 130 -11.41 3.09 4.92
C PHE A 130 -11.28 1.58 4.69
N LEU A 131 -10.23 0.98 5.22
CA LEU A 131 -10.03 -0.46 5.13
C LEU A 131 -11.14 -1.22 5.86
N LYS A 132 -11.50 -0.82 7.07
CA LYS A 132 -12.57 -1.45 7.87
C LYS A 132 -13.92 -1.38 7.16
N GLU A 133 -14.30 -0.22 6.63
CA GLU A 133 -15.59 -0.06 5.94
C GLU A 133 -15.68 -0.87 4.65
N SER A 134 -14.58 -0.97 3.89
CA SER A 134 -14.54 -1.74 2.65
C SER A 134 -14.56 -3.25 2.87
N ILE A 135 -14.02 -3.72 4.00
CA ILE A 135 -13.84 -5.14 4.32
C ILE A 135 -15.02 -5.69 5.12
N SER A 136 -15.67 -4.87 5.95
CA SER A 136 -16.79 -5.30 6.81
C SER A 136 -18.01 -5.85 6.05
N LYS A 137 -18.11 -5.58 4.74
CA LYS A 137 -19.23 -6.02 3.88
C LYS A 137 -19.02 -7.38 3.19
N LYS A 138 -17.85 -7.97 3.30
CA LYS A 138 -17.58 -9.35 2.89
C LYS A 138 -16.88 -10.08 4.03
N ASN A 139 -17.17 -11.38 4.21
CA ASN A 139 -16.56 -12.30 5.17
C ASN A 139 -15.03 -12.49 4.97
N TRP A 140 -14.32 -11.41 4.77
CA TRP A 140 -12.87 -11.43 4.74
C TRP A 140 -12.40 -11.52 6.19
N GLY A 141 -12.01 -12.72 6.60
CA GLY A 141 -11.40 -12.98 7.91
C GLY A 141 -10.04 -12.33 8.12
N GLN A 142 -9.75 -11.25 7.40
CA GLN A 142 -8.58 -10.43 7.60
C GLN A 142 -8.88 -9.43 8.72
N PHE A 143 -8.56 -9.83 9.94
CA PHE A 143 -8.63 -8.96 11.09
C PHE A 143 -7.42 -8.03 11.08
N PHE A 144 -7.67 -6.73 10.87
CA PHE A 144 -6.63 -5.73 11.11
C PHE A 144 -6.34 -5.66 12.60
N THR A 145 -5.10 -5.90 12.95
CA THR A 145 -4.66 -5.74 14.33
C THR A 145 -4.84 -4.29 14.75
N PRO A 146 -5.59 -4.00 15.84
CA PRO A 146 -5.76 -2.63 16.32
C PRO A 146 -4.41 -1.98 16.63
N LEU A 147 -4.26 -0.72 16.28
CA LEU A 147 -3.00 0.02 16.43
C LEU A 147 -2.44 -0.03 17.88
N LYS A 148 -3.33 0.04 18.88
CA LYS A 148 -2.93 -0.09 20.30
C LYS A 148 -2.27 -1.43 20.61
N VAL A 149 -2.73 -2.52 19.99
CA VAL A 149 -2.15 -3.86 20.16
C VAL A 149 -0.79 -3.93 19.46
N VAL A 150 -0.71 -3.40 18.23
CA VAL A 150 0.55 -3.31 17.48
C VAL A 150 1.60 -2.58 18.30
N ARG A 151 1.27 -1.39 18.83
CA ARG A 151 2.17 -0.57 19.66
C ARG A 151 2.63 -1.29 20.93
N ALA A 152 1.73 -2.01 21.60
CA ALA A 152 2.10 -2.80 22.77
C ALA A 152 3.10 -3.91 22.44
N ILE A 153 2.89 -4.64 21.35
CA ILE A 153 3.81 -5.69 20.90
C ILE A 153 5.15 -5.11 20.46
N VAL A 154 5.15 -4.01 19.71
CA VAL A 154 6.36 -3.30 19.29
C VAL A 154 7.17 -2.80 20.50
N GLU A 155 6.48 -2.28 21.54
CA GLU A 155 7.16 -1.86 22.78
C GLU A 155 7.82 -3.04 23.51
N MET A 156 7.19 -4.21 23.49
CA MET A 156 7.79 -5.43 24.08
C MET A 156 9.05 -5.87 23.32
N ALA A 157 9.15 -5.61 22.02
CA ALA A 157 10.26 -6.00 21.15
C ALA A 157 11.27 -4.86 20.90
N LYS A 158 11.17 -3.75 21.62
CA LYS A 158 11.95 -2.52 21.35
C LYS A 158 13.45 -2.68 21.34
N ASP A 159 14.00 -3.61 22.14
CA ASP A 159 15.44 -3.84 22.26
C ASP A 159 15.99 -4.58 21.03
N ASP A 160 15.16 -5.28 20.29
CA ASP A 160 15.49 -5.96 19.04
C ASP A 160 15.34 -5.03 17.82
N ILE A 161 14.61 -3.92 17.97
CA ILE A 161 14.36 -2.92 16.92
C ILE A 161 15.48 -1.88 16.95
N LYS A 162 16.57 -2.18 16.28
CA LYS A 162 17.81 -1.38 16.28
C LYS A 162 18.45 -1.29 14.90
N VAL A 163 19.40 -0.39 14.75
CA VAL A 163 20.22 -0.28 13.54
C VAL A 163 20.92 -1.62 13.26
N GLY A 164 20.84 -2.06 12.01
CA GLY A 164 21.38 -3.34 11.55
C GLY A 164 20.39 -4.50 11.63
N ALA A 165 19.27 -4.37 12.38
CA ALA A 165 18.30 -5.45 12.52
C ALA A 165 17.54 -5.72 11.22
N LYS A 166 17.19 -6.98 11.00
CA LYS A 166 16.28 -7.47 9.97
C LYS A 166 14.98 -7.93 10.62
N ILE A 167 13.89 -7.27 10.33
CA ILE A 167 12.55 -7.54 10.90
C ILE A 167 11.63 -8.08 9.82
N CYS A 168 10.90 -9.15 10.13
CA CYS A 168 9.98 -9.78 9.20
C CYS A 168 8.56 -9.88 9.75
N ASP A 169 7.60 -9.67 8.85
CA ASP A 169 6.20 -10.08 9.03
C ASP A 169 5.78 -10.95 7.84
N PRO A 170 5.70 -12.27 8.01
CA PRO A 170 5.36 -13.21 6.93
C PRO A 170 3.88 -13.17 6.51
N ALA A 171 3.03 -12.44 7.22
CA ALA A 171 1.60 -12.24 6.93
C ALA A 171 1.23 -10.77 7.19
N CYS A 172 1.94 -9.85 6.53
CA CYS A 172 2.03 -8.45 6.93
C CYS A 172 0.74 -7.65 6.75
N GLY A 173 -0.22 -8.12 5.96
CA GLY A 173 -1.42 -7.37 5.67
C GLY A 173 -1.09 -5.95 5.17
N VAL A 174 -1.49 -4.94 5.92
CA VAL A 174 -1.20 -3.52 5.59
C VAL A 174 0.11 -3.00 6.19
N GLY A 175 0.97 -3.88 6.70
CA GLY A 175 2.34 -3.58 7.10
C GLY A 175 2.52 -2.91 8.46
N LYS A 176 1.51 -2.86 9.33
CA LYS A 176 1.57 -2.10 10.59
C LYS A 176 2.66 -2.55 11.55
N PHE A 177 2.88 -3.85 11.71
CA PHE A 177 3.92 -4.39 12.58
C PHE A 177 5.34 -4.00 12.15
N LEU A 178 5.53 -3.73 10.86
CA LEU A 178 6.82 -3.31 10.32
C LEU A 178 6.98 -1.78 10.28
N LEU A 179 5.89 -1.05 10.09
CA LEU A 179 5.92 0.41 9.93
C LEU A 179 5.92 1.14 11.27
N GLU A 180 5.13 0.67 12.25
CA GLU A 180 5.06 1.28 13.59
C GLU A 180 6.41 1.35 14.30
N PRO A 181 7.27 0.30 14.28
CA PRO A 181 8.59 0.35 14.90
C PRO A 181 9.50 1.44 14.37
N VAL A 182 9.37 1.78 13.09
CA VAL A 182 10.31 2.69 12.41
C VAL A 182 9.83 4.13 12.31
N VAL A 183 8.51 4.37 12.35
CA VAL A 183 7.92 5.68 12.06
C VAL A 183 8.38 6.80 13.02
N THR A 184 8.53 6.49 14.29
CA THR A 184 8.96 7.46 15.30
C THR A 184 10.48 7.72 15.31
N LYS A 185 11.22 6.96 14.50
CA LYS A 185 12.70 6.97 14.47
C LYS A 185 13.22 6.94 13.03
N LEU A 186 12.49 7.59 12.09
CA LEU A 186 12.86 7.56 10.68
C LEU A 186 14.27 8.06 10.43
N ASP A 187 14.69 9.15 11.10
CA ASP A 187 16.04 9.72 10.98
C ASP A 187 17.14 8.76 11.48
N GLN A 188 16.80 7.91 12.43
CA GLN A 188 17.73 6.89 12.93
C GLN A 188 17.88 5.74 11.95
N PHE A 189 16.79 5.34 11.30
CA PHE A 189 16.72 4.12 10.50
C PHE A 189 16.91 4.34 8.99
N TYR A 190 16.75 5.56 8.52
CA TYR A 190 16.87 5.87 7.08
C TYR A 190 17.73 7.11 6.88
N GLU A 191 18.80 6.96 6.15
CA GLU A 191 19.71 8.04 5.79
C GLU A 191 19.55 8.43 4.34
N ILE A 192 19.49 9.73 4.06
CA ILE A 192 19.53 10.25 2.68
C ILE A 192 20.96 10.70 2.39
N LYS A 193 21.61 10.03 1.46
CA LYS A 193 22.99 10.33 1.09
C LYS A 193 23.23 10.09 -0.40
N ASN A 194 23.86 11.07 -1.05
CA ASN A 194 24.21 11.00 -2.48
C ASN A 194 23.01 10.65 -3.39
N GLY A 195 21.83 11.22 -3.10
CA GLY A 195 20.62 10.98 -3.89
C GLY A 195 20.03 9.57 -3.74
N LYS A 196 20.36 8.87 -2.66
CA LYS A 196 19.81 7.52 -2.33
C LYS A 196 19.23 7.49 -0.95
N VAL A 197 18.22 6.69 -0.75
CA VAL A 197 17.70 6.32 0.56
C VAL A 197 18.43 5.06 1.03
N ILE A 198 19.16 5.19 2.14
CA ILE A 198 19.98 4.11 2.73
C ILE A 198 19.25 3.62 3.98
N PRO A 199 18.61 2.44 3.94
CA PRO A 199 18.02 1.85 5.13
C PRO A 199 19.15 1.31 6.05
N LYS A 200 19.08 1.69 7.32
CA LYS A 200 19.93 1.16 8.40
C LYS A 200 19.22 0.06 9.19
N ILE A 201 17.98 -0.25 8.83
CA ILE A 201 17.19 -1.37 9.32
C ILE A 201 16.53 -2.01 8.10
N SER A 202 16.39 -3.32 8.09
CA SER A 202 15.67 -4.03 7.05
C SER A 202 14.30 -4.44 7.57
N ILE A 203 13.23 -4.03 6.88
CA ILE A 203 11.87 -4.49 7.14
C ILE A 203 11.40 -5.32 5.94
N CYS A 204 10.88 -6.51 6.18
CA CYS A 204 10.46 -7.47 5.16
C CYS A 204 9.03 -7.91 5.44
N GLY A 205 8.08 -7.39 4.68
CA GLY A 205 6.67 -7.76 4.76
C GLY A 205 6.28 -8.67 3.60
N TYR A 206 5.74 -9.82 3.92
CA TYR A 206 5.21 -10.74 2.92
C TYR A 206 3.71 -10.89 3.11
N ASP A 207 3.00 -11.07 2.01
CA ASP A 207 1.61 -11.47 2.04
C ASP A 207 1.35 -12.48 0.92
N LYS A 208 0.30 -13.27 1.10
CA LYS A 208 -0.14 -14.24 0.11
C LYS A 208 -0.90 -13.50 -0.99
N GLY A 209 -0.64 -13.88 -2.23
CA GLY A 209 -1.30 -13.29 -3.41
C GLY A 209 -1.67 -14.35 -4.42
N PHE A 210 -2.21 -15.48 -3.96
CA PHE A 210 -2.55 -16.60 -4.82
C PHE A 210 -3.75 -16.29 -5.72
N ASP A 211 -4.79 -15.64 -5.19
CA ASP A 211 -5.94 -15.19 -5.97
C ASP A 211 -5.75 -13.76 -6.47
N LYS A 212 -6.28 -13.45 -7.65
CA LYS A 212 -6.21 -12.09 -8.26
C LYS A 212 -6.71 -10.99 -7.33
N ASP A 213 -7.59 -11.33 -6.40
CA ASP A 213 -8.15 -10.40 -5.42
C ASP A 213 -7.28 -10.26 -4.15
N GLU A 214 -6.42 -11.24 -3.82
CA GLU A 214 -5.52 -11.18 -2.67
C GLU A 214 -4.27 -10.32 -2.88
N GLN A 215 -3.89 -10.04 -4.14
CA GLN A 215 -2.74 -9.16 -4.49
C GLN A 215 -2.81 -7.76 -3.87
N LYS A 216 -3.94 -7.41 -3.38
CA LYS A 216 -4.31 -6.04 -3.09
C LYS A 216 -3.83 -5.59 -1.71
N THR A 217 -3.72 -6.48 -0.72
CA THR A 217 -3.30 -6.12 0.64
C THR A 217 -1.88 -5.58 0.66
N ILE A 218 -0.97 -6.16 -0.10
CA ILE A 218 0.41 -5.68 -0.21
C ILE A 218 0.49 -4.28 -0.86
N ILE A 219 -0.40 -3.97 -1.79
CA ILE A 219 -0.51 -2.64 -2.39
C ILE A 219 -0.87 -1.61 -1.32
N LEU A 220 -1.77 -1.99 -0.41
CA LEU A 220 -2.15 -1.14 0.72
C LEU A 220 -1.00 -0.98 1.73
N ALA A 221 -0.18 -2.01 1.94
CA ALA A 221 1.03 -1.89 2.77
C ALA A 221 2.03 -0.88 2.18
N LYS A 222 2.27 -0.92 0.86
CA LYS A 222 3.11 0.06 0.16
C LYS A 222 2.53 1.48 0.21
N ALA A 223 1.22 1.62 0.02
CA ALA A 223 0.54 2.92 0.15
C ALA A 223 0.59 3.44 1.59
N ASN A 224 0.47 2.56 2.58
CA ASN A 224 0.62 2.90 3.98
C ASN A 224 2.05 3.38 4.29
N MET A 225 3.07 2.70 3.75
CA MET A 225 4.46 3.13 3.90
C MET A 225 4.69 4.54 3.32
N LEU A 226 4.09 4.88 2.18
CA LEU A 226 4.13 6.25 1.65
C LEU A 226 3.59 7.27 2.66
N ILE A 227 2.50 6.96 3.35
CA ILE A 227 1.90 7.84 4.36
C ILE A 227 2.83 7.98 5.57
N TYR A 228 3.41 6.87 6.03
CA TYR A 228 4.35 6.85 7.15
C TYR A 228 5.64 7.63 6.86
N PHE A 229 6.09 7.63 5.62
CA PHE A 229 7.31 8.32 5.17
C PHE A 229 7.06 9.74 4.63
N SER A 230 5.85 10.25 4.77
CA SER A 230 5.43 11.51 4.14
C SER A 230 6.31 12.71 4.50
N ASP A 231 6.75 12.82 5.75
CA ASP A 231 7.54 13.98 6.19
C ASP A 231 8.92 13.97 5.51
N ILE A 232 9.59 12.81 5.46
CA ILE A 232 10.87 12.68 4.74
C ILE A 232 10.69 12.90 3.24
N ILE A 233 9.60 12.41 2.65
CA ILE A 233 9.30 12.63 1.22
C ILE A 233 9.06 14.11 0.94
N LYS A 234 8.35 14.81 1.82
CA LYS A 234 8.10 16.25 1.72
C LYS A 234 9.40 17.06 1.75
N GLU A 235 10.33 16.69 2.60
CA GLU A 235 11.65 17.31 2.67
C GLU A 235 12.52 16.97 1.46
N ASN A 236 12.26 15.85 0.79
CA ASN A 236 13.06 15.33 -0.32
C ASN A 236 12.20 14.91 -1.53
N PRO A 237 11.39 15.82 -2.12
CA PRO A 237 10.41 15.46 -3.16
C PRO A 237 11.07 14.92 -4.44
N GLY A 238 12.31 15.29 -4.73
CA GLY A 238 13.08 14.78 -5.86
C GLY A 238 13.49 13.30 -5.74
N MET A 239 13.38 12.73 -4.55
CA MET A 239 13.80 11.35 -4.25
C MET A 239 12.64 10.34 -4.22
N THR A 240 11.47 10.71 -4.69
CA THR A 240 10.27 9.87 -4.65
C THR A 240 10.47 8.49 -5.28
N LYS A 241 11.28 8.38 -6.35
CA LYS A 241 11.60 7.07 -6.97
C LYS A 241 12.45 6.17 -6.05
N GLU A 242 13.36 6.74 -5.29
CA GLU A 242 14.17 5.98 -4.32
C GLU A 242 13.28 5.47 -3.16
N PHE A 243 12.35 6.29 -2.70
CA PHE A 243 11.35 5.84 -1.73
C PHE A 243 10.45 4.74 -2.30
N ALA A 244 9.98 4.88 -3.55
CA ALA A 244 9.19 3.85 -4.21
C ALA A 244 9.93 2.52 -4.32
N LYS A 245 11.24 2.56 -4.60
CA LYS A 245 12.10 1.37 -4.59
C LYS A 245 12.15 0.75 -3.20
N LEU A 246 12.40 1.55 -2.15
CA LEU A 246 12.39 1.08 -0.77
C LEU A 246 11.06 0.39 -0.42
N PHE A 247 9.90 0.95 -0.83
CA PHE A 247 8.59 0.35 -0.59
C PHE A 247 8.42 -0.98 -1.31
N ASN A 248 8.92 -1.07 -2.54
CA ASN A 248 8.91 -2.31 -3.32
C ASN A 248 9.82 -3.39 -2.72
N ASP A 249 10.97 -3.00 -2.18
CA ASP A 249 11.92 -3.92 -1.54
C ASP A 249 11.42 -4.39 -0.17
N SER A 250 10.62 -3.56 0.52
CA SER A 250 10.10 -3.85 1.86
C SER A 250 8.85 -4.74 1.86
N PHE A 251 8.02 -4.70 0.81
CA PHE A 251 6.75 -5.42 0.75
C PHE A 251 6.61 -6.22 -0.53
N LEU A 252 6.51 -7.55 -0.41
CA LEU A 252 6.51 -8.49 -1.51
C LEU A 252 5.35 -9.50 -1.42
N LEU A 253 4.75 -9.83 -2.56
CA LEU A 253 3.79 -10.93 -2.66
C LEU A 253 4.50 -12.27 -2.83
N LYS A 254 4.00 -13.27 -2.12
CA LYS A 254 4.34 -14.68 -2.34
C LYS A 254 3.19 -15.37 -3.08
N THR A 255 3.29 -15.38 -4.41
CA THR A 255 2.19 -15.80 -5.31
C THR A 255 2.31 -17.22 -5.85
N ASN A 256 3.45 -17.87 -5.67
CA ASN A 256 3.76 -19.13 -6.36
C ASN A 256 3.07 -20.35 -5.73
N SER A 257 2.51 -20.23 -4.54
CA SER A 257 1.89 -21.32 -3.82
C SER A 257 0.78 -20.84 -2.89
N ILE A 258 -0.22 -21.69 -2.68
CA ILE A 258 -1.22 -21.52 -1.63
C ILE A 258 -0.59 -21.44 -0.23
N LEU A 259 0.63 -21.96 -0.08
CA LEU A 259 1.40 -21.92 1.17
C LEU A 259 1.98 -20.54 1.49
N GLY A 260 2.02 -19.61 0.51
CA GLY A 260 2.65 -18.30 0.70
C GLY A 260 4.12 -18.44 1.13
N THR A 261 4.50 -17.80 2.24
CA THR A 261 5.86 -17.88 2.80
C THR A 261 6.27 -19.28 3.27
N LEU A 262 5.32 -20.16 3.58
CA LEU A 262 5.61 -21.53 3.97
C LEU A 262 6.18 -22.39 2.82
N SER A 263 6.06 -21.94 1.57
CA SER A 263 6.64 -22.65 0.42
C SER A 263 8.16 -22.42 0.28
N GLU A 264 8.69 -21.41 0.93
CA GLU A 264 10.11 -21.01 0.84
C GLU A 264 10.66 -20.76 2.26
N PRO A 265 10.78 -21.82 3.09
CA PRO A 265 11.26 -21.67 4.45
C PRO A 265 12.71 -21.18 4.47
N VAL A 266 13.01 -20.26 5.37
CA VAL A 266 14.35 -19.73 5.61
C VAL A 266 14.70 -19.85 7.07
N GLU A 267 15.99 -20.05 7.37
CA GLU A 267 16.50 -20.16 8.74
C GLU A 267 17.53 -19.07 9.02
N ASN A 268 17.47 -18.50 10.21
CA ASN A 268 18.44 -17.51 10.69
C ASN A 268 18.55 -16.24 9.80
N GLU A 269 17.51 -15.92 9.05
CA GLU A 269 17.48 -14.78 8.14
C GLU A 269 17.08 -13.48 8.85
N TYR A 270 16.27 -13.56 9.91
CA TYR A 270 15.68 -12.42 10.60
C TYR A 270 16.06 -12.40 12.07
N ASP A 271 16.34 -11.19 12.59
CA ASP A 271 16.59 -10.96 14.01
C ASP A 271 15.30 -10.91 14.82
N LEU A 272 14.19 -10.45 14.20
CA LEU A 272 12.89 -10.34 14.82
C LEU A 272 11.78 -10.72 13.82
N ILE A 273 10.84 -11.54 14.25
CA ILE A 273 9.60 -11.83 13.52
C ILE A 273 8.42 -11.37 14.36
N VAL A 274 7.61 -10.45 13.83
CA VAL A 274 6.39 -9.95 14.45
C VAL A 274 5.24 -10.12 13.47
N THR A 275 4.23 -10.87 13.85
CA THR A 275 3.12 -11.18 12.94
C THR A 275 1.82 -11.46 13.68
N ASN A 276 0.71 -11.21 13.01
CA ASN A 276 -0.61 -11.73 13.37
C ASN A 276 -1.16 -12.51 12.17
N PRO A 277 -0.84 -13.80 12.07
CA PRO A 277 -1.24 -14.61 10.93
C PRO A 277 -2.77 -14.78 10.86
N PRO A 278 -3.33 -15.03 9.65
CA PRO A 278 -4.76 -15.21 9.49
C PRO A 278 -5.27 -16.41 10.30
N TYR A 279 -6.45 -16.25 10.93
CA TYR A 279 -7.10 -17.31 11.66
C TYR A 279 -7.70 -18.33 10.68
N VAL A 280 -7.14 -19.53 10.63
CA VAL A 280 -7.61 -20.58 9.73
C VAL A 280 -8.63 -21.45 10.49
N THR A 281 -9.92 -21.25 10.22
CA THR A 281 -10.99 -22.07 10.82
C THR A 281 -11.31 -23.34 10.04
N SER A 282 -10.95 -23.43 8.75
CA SER A 282 -11.36 -24.56 7.90
C SER A 282 -10.32 -25.06 6.89
N GLY A 283 -9.10 -24.52 6.90
CA GLY A 283 -8.10 -24.79 5.86
C GLY A 283 -6.81 -25.47 6.34
N SER A 284 -6.68 -25.83 7.63
CA SER A 284 -5.45 -26.44 8.14
C SER A 284 -5.16 -27.82 7.51
N SER A 285 -6.20 -28.57 7.13
CA SER A 285 -6.06 -29.83 6.38
C SER A 285 -5.47 -29.58 4.98
N ASN A 286 -5.86 -28.51 4.32
CA ASN A 286 -5.38 -28.20 2.97
C ASN A 286 -3.90 -27.77 2.97
N LEU A 287 -3.43 -27.04 3.97
CA LEU A 287 -2.02 -26.65 4.09
C LEU A 287 -1.11 -27.86 4.30
N LYS A 288 -1.49 -28.78 5.19
CA LYS A 288 -0.74 -30.04 5.39
C LYS A 288 -0.71 -30.91 4.14
N GLU A 289 -1.83 -31.03 3.45
CA GLU A 289 -1.91 -31.81 2.21
C GLU A 289 -1.07 -31.14 1.10
N GLU A 290 -1.00 -29.80 1.06
CA GLU A 290 -0.16 -29.10 0.12
C GLU A 290 1.34 -29.27 0.42
N ILE A 291 1.74 -29.18 1.70
CA ILE A 291 3.12 -29.45 2.14
C ILE A 291 3.53 -30.90 1.77
N LYS A 292 2.64 -31.87 1.95
CA LYS A 292 2.92 -33.28 1.61
C LYS A 292 3.22 -33.56 0.13
N LYS A 293 2.86 -32.61 -0.76
CA LYS A 293 3.17 -32.72 -2.19
C LYS A 293 4.64 -32.41 -2.52
N ASP A 294 5.37 -31.80 -1.59
CA ASP A 294 6.77 -31.45 -1.75
C ASP A 294 7.63 -32.14 -0.69
N GLY A 295 8.45 -33.11 -1.13
CA GLY A 295 9.30 -33.88 -0.23
C GLY A 295 10.31 -33.05 0.56
N THR A 296 10.75 -31.91 0.03
CA THR A 296 11.64 -30.97 0.72
C THR A 296 10.91 -30.30 1.88
N LEU A 297 9.68 -29.82 1.64
CA LEU A 297 8.85 -29.20 2.67
C LEU A 297 8.40 -30.22 3.74
N VAL A 298 8.09 -31.46 3.35
CA VAL A 298 7.77 -32.56 4.31
C VAL A 298 8.93 -32.78 5.27
N ASN A 299 10.16 -32.87 4.75
CA ASN A 299 11.35 -33.06 5.56
C ASN A 299 11.63 -31.85 6.46
N TYR A 300 11.47 -30.62 5.93
CA TYR A 300 11.69 -29.40 6.69
C TYR A 300 10.69 -29.25 7.84
N TYR A 301 9.39 -29.40 7.56
CA TYR A 301 8.33 -29.25 8.56
C TYR A 301 8.09 -30.49 9.41
N LYS A 302 8.74 -31.64 9.12
CA LYS A 302 8.60 -32.91 9.84
C LYS A 302 7.14 -33.38 9.92
N ILE A 303 6.40 -33.32 8.80
CA ILE A 303 4.97 -33.67 8.70
C ILE A 303 4.78 -35.06 8.06
#